data_443995c218658610e6bf5d68192413b2
#
_entry.id   443995c218658610e6bf5d68192413b2
#
_cell.length_a   1.000
_cell.length_b   1.000
_cell.length_c   1.000
_cell.angle_alpha   90.00
_cell.angle_beta   90.00
_cell.angle_gamma   90.00
#
_symmetry.space_group_name_H-M   'P 1'
#
loop_
_entity.id
_entity.type
_entity.pdbx_description
1 polymer ?
#
loop_
_entity_poly.entity_id
_entity_poly.type
_entity_poly.pdbx_seq_one_letter_code
_entity_poly.pdbx_strand_id
1 'polypeptide(L)'
;MSNKLKGKDLITIGIYTAIYFVINFAFMLAGMIPVMWIMMPSLIALFTGVPYMMICNKVQKAGAILIMGTVTVLIYYATGQFTTVILATFAVGCILAEIIRAITRYTSFIGNTLSFALFSIGMIGSPLPIWLFKESFFAHISEVGMSQDYINALEKFTSPAILIGDIILTFICSLVGALIAKRMMNKHFKKAGII
;
A
#
# COMPACT_ATOMS: atom_id res chain seq x y z
N MET A 1 11.07 -28.88 1.24
CA MET A 1 10.78 -27.86 2.30
C MET A 1 9.27 -27.71 2.45
N SER A 2 8.74 -27.68 3.66
CA SER A 2 7.29 -27.48 3.88
C SER A 2 6.85 -26.11 3.35
N ASN A 3 5.89 -26.12 2.41
CA ASN A 3 5.34 -24.90 1.80
C ASN A 3 4.36 -24.16 2.76
N LYS A 4 4.13 -24.70 3.97
CA LYS A 4 3.22 -24.14 4.96
C LYS A 4 3.91 -23.05 5.79
N LEU A 5 3.17 -21.98 6.08
CA LEU A 5 3.59 -20.92 7.00
C LEU A 5 3.77 -21.52 8.42
N LYS A 6 4.83 -21.11 9.09
CA LYS A 6 5.15 -21.47 10.48
C LYS A 6 4.92 -20.27 11.39
N GLY A 7 4.83 -20.47 12.70
CA GLY A 7 4.65 -19.40 13.68
C GLY A 7 5.66 -18.26 13.52
N LYS A 8 6.94 -18.57 13.28
CA LYS A 8 7.98 -17.57 13.02
C LYS A 8 7.72 -16.72 11.77
N ASP A 9 7.08 -17.30 10.73
CA ASP A 9 6.74 -16.56 9.52
C ASP A 9 5.62 -15.56 9.82
N LEU A 10 4.62 -15.98 10.60
CA LEU A 10 3.51 -15.10 11.02
C LEU A 10 4.00 -13.94 11.90
N ILE A 11 4.92 -14.20 12.83
CA ILE A 11 5.56 -13.14 13.63
C ILE A 11 6.30 -12.16 12.73
N THR A 12 7.05 -12.66 11.74
CA THR A 12 7.76 -11.79 10.78
C THR A 12 6.78 -10.94 9.98
N ILE A 13 5.71 -11.53 9.44
CA ILE A 13 4.66 -10.80 8.72
C ILE A 13 4.06 -9.74 9.63
N GLY A 14 3.68 -10.08 10.86
CA GLY A 14 3.08 -9.16 11.82
C GLY A 14 3.95 -7.95 12.13
N ILE A 15 5.25 -8.14 12.39
CA ILE A 15 6.19 -7.07 12.68
C ILE A 15 6.29 -6.09 11.50
N TYR A 16 6.53 -6.61 10.30
CA TYR A 16 6.68 -5.73 9.13
C TYR A 16 5.37 -5.12 8.64
N THR A 17 4.23 -5.78 8.88
CA THR A 17 2.90 -5.19 8.66
C THR A 17 2.65 -4.03 9.62
N ALA A 18 3.06 -4.14 10.88
CA ALA A 18 2.97 -3.04 11.85
C ALA A 18 3.83 -1.84 11.42
N ILE A 19 5.07 -2.08 10.96
CA ILE A 19 5.94 -1.01 10.43
C ILE A 19 5.30 -0.37 9.18
N TYR A 20 4.77 -1.19 8.27
CA TYR A 20 4.03 -0.72 7.11
C TYR A 20 2.88 0.19 7.51
N PHE A 21 2.07 -0.24 8.50
CA PHE A 21 0.92 0.53 8.96
C PHE A 21 1.32 1.85 9.64
N VAL A 22 2.37 1.87 10.44
CA VAL A 22 2.87 3.12 11.08
C VAL A 22 3.24 4.17 10.02
N ILE A 23 3.94 3.74 8.95
CA ILE A 23 4.28 4.64 7.84
C ILE A 23 3.00 5.11 7.14
N ASN A 24 2.07 4.20 6.87
CA ASN A 24 0.77 4.50 6.28
C ASN A 24 0.01 5.54 7.10
N PHE A 25 -0.09 5.32 8.41
CA PHE A 25 -0.79 6.21 9.33
C PHE A 25 -0.21 7.63 9.34
N ALA A 26 1.12 7.76 9.25
CA ALA A 26 1.77 9.06 9.14
C ALA A 26 1.32 9.83 7.88
N PHE A 27 1.21 9.16 6.73
CA PHE A 27 0.71 9.78 5.50
C PHE A 27 -0.81 10.03 5.53
N MET A 28 -1.58 9.20 6.22
CA MET A 28 -3.01 9.45 6.44
C MET A 28 -3.25 10.75 7.20
N LEU A 29 -2.45 11.03 8.23
CA LEU A 29 -2.51 12.33 8.94
C LEU A 29 -2.16 13.50 8.02
N ALA A 30 -1.20 13.33 7.10
CA ALA A 30 -0.87 14.33 6.09
C ALA A 30 -2.00 14.56 5.07
N GLY A 31 -2.96 13.64 4.95
CA GLY A 31 -4.14 13.75 4.09
C GLY A 31 -5.10 14.90 4.43
N MET A 32 -4.89 15.59 5.55
CA MET A 32 -5.55 16.86 5.83
C MET A 32 -5.17 17.98 4.82
N ILE A 33 -4.12 17.75 4.03
CA ILE A 33 -3.72 18.61 2.91
C ILE A 33 -4.22 17.96 1.62
N PRO A 34 -5.09 18.62 0.81
CA PRO A 34 -5.75 18.00 -0.35
C PRO A 34 -4.80 17.31 -1.33
N VAL A 35 -3.69 17.95 -1.70
CA VAL A 35 -2.70 17.38 -2.62
C VAL A 35 -2.01 16.14 -2.01
N MET A 36 -1.75 16.14 -0.70
CA MET A 36 -1.13 15.01 0.00
C MET A 36 -2.08 13.81 0.04
N TRP A 37 -3.40 14.07 0.19
CA TRP A 37 -4.40 13.01 0.18
C TRP A 37 -4.48 12.31 -1.18
N ILE A 38 -4.44 13.07 -2.30
CA ILE A 38 -4.38 12.50 -3.65
C ILE A 38 -3.09 11.69 -3.85
N MET A 39 -1.93 12.25 -3.45
CA MET A 39 -0.63 11.60 -3.62
C MET A 39 -0.34 10.49 -2.59
N MET A 40 -1.25 10.26 -1.65
CA MET A 40 -1.03 9.32 -0.54
C MET A 40 -0.62 7.91 -1.01
N PRO A 41 -1.25 7.28 -2.02
CA PRO A 41 -0.84 5.98 -2.52
C PRO A 41 0.62 5.96 -3.00
N SER A 42 1.03 6.99 -3.72
CA SER A 42 2.39 7.15 -4.25
C SER A 42 3.43 7.33 -3.14
N LEU A 43 3.12 8.16 -2.14
CA LEU A 43 3.99 8.39 -0.99
C LEU A 43 4.13 7.12 -0.14
N ILE A 44 3.02 6.44 0.15
CA ILE A 44 3.04 5.16 0.86
C ILE A 44 3.90 4.15 0.09
N ALA A 45 3.70 4.01 -1.22
CA ALA A 45 4.48 3.09 -2.05
C ALA A 45 5.99 3.39 -1.97
N LEU A 46 6.39 4.67 -1.96
CA LEU A 46 7.80 5.06 -1.88
C LEU A 46 8.45 4.61 -0.56
N PHE A 47 7.78 4.83 0.57
CA PHE A 47 8.35 4.63 1.89
C PHE A 47 8.13 3.24 2.48
N THR A 48 7.11 2.50 2.01
CA THR A 48 6.80 1.16 2.52
C THR A 48 7.47 0.02 1.76
N GLY A 49 8.31 0.34 0.77
CA GLY A 49 9.09 -0.67 0.06
C GLY A 49 9.95 -1.54 0.99
N VAL A 50 10.51 -0.96 2.05
CA VAL A 50 11.37 -1.70 3.00
C VAL A 50 10.59 -2.78 3.75
N PRO A 51 9.52 -2.49 4.51
CA PRO A 51 8.77 -3.52 5.22
C PRO A 51 8.18 -4.58 4.29
N TYR A 52 7.66 -4.19 3.12
CA TYR A 52 7.13 -5.14 2.13
C TYR A 52 8.22 -6.10 1.63
N MET A 53 9.35 -5.58 1.16
CA MET A 53 10.44 -6.39 0.62
C MET A 53 11.11 -7.25 1.71
N MET A 54 11.08 -6.84 2.98
CA MET A 54 11.54 -7.66 4.10
C MET A 54 10.63 -8.87 4.32
N ILE A 55 9.30 -8.72 4.22
CA ILE A 55 8.38 -9.86 4.24
C ILE A 55 8.72 -10.80 3.08
N CYS A 56 8.83 -10.28 1.86
CA CYS A 56 9.12 -11.06 0.67
C CYS A 56 10.44 -11.84 0.77
N ASN A 57 11.47 -11.23 1.37
CA ASN A 57 12.80 -11.85 1.51
C ASN A 57 12.81 -12.94 2.59
N LYS A 58 12.18 -12.66 3.75
CA LYS A 58 12.16 -13.60 4.89
C LYS A 58 11.12 -14.70 4.77
N VAL A 59 10.00 -14.42 4.11
CA VAL A 59 8.86 -15.34 3.98
C VAL A 59 8.62 -15.65 2.51
N GLN A 60 9.43 -16.56 1.98
CA GLN A 60 9.36 -17.03 0.59
C GLN A 60 8.32 -18.15 0.42
N LYS A 61 7.07 -17.89 0.89
CA LYS A 61 5.98 -18.86 0.93
C LYS A 61 4.67 -18.20 0.52
N ALA A 62 3.73 -19.04 0.07
CA ALA A 62 2.39 -18.61 -0.30
C ALA A 62 1.63 -17.99 0.88
N GLY A 63 0.82 -16.99 0.60
CA GLY A 63 -0.10 -16.36 1.56
C GLY A 63 0.51 -15.22 2.40
N ALA A 64 1.82 -14.97 2.30
CA ALA A 64 2.45 -13.94 3.14
C ALA A 64 1.87 -12.53 2.89
N ILE A 65 1.64 -12.16 1.64
CA ILE A 65 1.09 -10.85 1.28
C ILE A 65 -0.42 -10.80 1.50
N LEU A 66 -1.13 -11.91 1.33
CA LEU A 66 -2.55 -11.98 1.68
C LEU A 66 -2.77 -11.74 3.18
N ILE A 67 -1.93 -12.34 4.05
CA ILE A 67 -2.00 -12.10 5.50
C ILE A 67 -1.66 -10.64 5.82
N MET A 68 -0.60 -10.09 5.24
CA MET A 68 -0.26 -8.68 5.38
C MET A 68 -1.44 -7.78 4.99
N GLY A 69 -2.05 -8.03 3.82
CA GLY A 69 -3.20 -7.27 3.34
C GLY A 69 -4.41 -7.40 4.26
N THR A 70 -4.73 -8.62 4.70
CA THR A 70 -5.84 -8.87 5.62
C THR A 70 -5.67 -8.12 6.94
N VAL A 71 -4.48 -8.20 7.53
CA VAL A 71 -4.17 -7.47 8.78
C VAL A 71 -4.29 -5.96 8.57
N THR A 72 -3.79 -5.43 7.45
CA THR A 72 -3.91 -4.01 7.12
C THR A 72 -5.38 -3.58 7.00
N VAL A 73 -6.22 -4.36 6.32
CA VAL A 73 -7.66 -4.08 6.20
C VAL A 73 -8.37 -4.11 7.56
N LEU A 74 -8.03 -5.07 8.41
CA LEU A 74 -8.60 -5.14 9.77
C LEU A 74 -8.22 -3.91 10.61
N ILE A 75 -7.00 -3.42 10.47
CA ILE A 75 -6.57 -2.19 11.17
C ILE A 75 -7.32 -0.97 10.59
N TYR A 76 -7.50 -0.86 9.27
CA TYR A 76 -8.30 0.20 8.66
C TYR A 76 -9.74 0.20 9.14
N TYR A 77 -10.35 -0.99 9.27
CA TYR A 77 -11.68 -1.12 9.84
C TYR A 77 -11.72 -0.62 11.31
N ALA A 78 -10.76 -1.06 12.12
CA ALA A 78 -10.68 -0.66 13.52
C ALA A 78 -10.39 0.84 13.73
N THR A 79 -9.71 1.50 12.79
CA THR A 79 -9.37 2.93 12.84
C THR A 79 -10.39 3.83 12.13
N GLY A 80 -11.48 3.27 11.62
CA GLY A 80 -12.52 4.04 10.92
C GLY A 80 -12.14 4.52 9.51
N GLN A 81 -11.03 4.02 8.95
CA GLN A 81 -10.54 4.38 7.62
C GLN A 81 -11.05 3.44 6.51
N PHE A 82 -12.03 2.64 6.85
CA PHE A 82 -12.58 1.61 5.97
C PHE A 82 -13.62 2.20 5.02
N THR A 83 -13.47 1.93 3.73
CA THR A 83 -14.51 2.10 2.71
C THR A 83 -14.60 0.85 1.85
N THR A 84 -15.78 0.57 1.29
CA THR A 84 -15.98 -0.57 0.39
C THR A 84 -15.06 -0.49 -0.83
N VAL A 85 -14.77 0.72 -1.32
CA VAL A 85 -13.91 0.94 -2.48
C VAL A 85 -12.47 0.52 -2.17
N ILE A 86 -11.90 0.98 -1.05
CA ILE A 86 -10.54 0.59 -0.67
C ILE A 86 -10.44 -0.91 -0.38
N LEU A 87 -11.47 -1.51 0.22
CA LEU A 87 -11.50 -2.96 0.41
C LEU A 87 -11.39 -3.70 -0.92
N ALA A 88 -12.22 -3.35 -1.90
CA ALA A 88 -12.26 -4.01 -3.19
C ALA A 88 -10.92 -3.86 -3.94
N THR A 89 -10.42 -2.63 -4.08
CA THR A 89 -9.17 -2.35 -4.82
C THR A 89 -7.96 -2.97 -4.13
N PHE A 90 -7.89 -2.89 -2.81
CA PHE A 90 -6.77 -3.43 -2.05
C PHE A 90 -6.79 -4.98 -2.03
N ALA A 91 -7.96 -5.61 -1.93
CA ALA A 91 -8.10 -7.05 -2.05
C ALA A 91 -7.62 -7.55 -3.43
N VAL A 92 -8.03 -6.88 -4.52
CA VAL A 92 -7.55 -7.18 -5.88
C VAL A 92 -6.03 -7.00 -5.96
N GLY A 93 -5.49 -5.90 -5.43
CA GLY A 93 -4.06 -5.64 -5.36
C GLY A 93 -3.29 -6.74 -4.63
N CYS A 94 -3.79 -7.18 -3.47
CA CYS A 94 -3.19 -8.27 -2.70
C CYS A 94 -3.19 -9.60 -3.44
N ILE A 95 -4.31 -9.95 -4.10
CA ILE A 95 -4.44 -11.19 -4.88
C ILE A 95 -3.47 -11.18 -6.06
N LEU A 96 -3.44 -10.10 -6.84
CA LEU A 96 -2.52 -9.96 -7.97
C LEU A 96 -1.06 -9.99 -7.52
N ALA A 97 -0.74 -9.33 -6.41
CA ALA A 97 0.59 -9.36 -5.82
C ALA A 97 1.02 -10.77 -5.43
N GLU A 98 0.15 -11.56 -4.81
CA GLU A 98 0.44 -12.94 -4.44
C GLU A 98 0.58 -13.85 -5.67
N ILE A 99 -0.24 -13.65 -6.73
CA ILE A 99 -0.13 -14.37 -8.00
C ILE A 99 1.24 -14.13 -8.64
N ILE A 100 1.70 -12.88 -8.75
CA ILE A 100 3.03 -12.55 -9.30
C ILE A 100 4.14 -13.23 -8.50
N ARG A 101 4.06 -13.23 -7.17
CA ARG A 101 5.02 -13.95 -6.32
C ARG A 101 5.01 -15.44 -6.56
N ALA A 102 3.83 -16.05 -6.71
CA ALA A 102 3.70 -17.46 -7.00
C ALA A 102 4.34 -17.83 -8.35
N ILE A 103 4.06 -17.07 -9.41
CA ILE A 103 4.64 -17.28 -10.75
C ILE A 103 6.17 -17.15 -10.70
N THR A 104 6.69 -16.22 -9.91
CA THR A 104 8.14 -15.96 -9.76
C THR A 104 8.79 -16.75 -8.63
N ARG A 105 8.11 -17.80 -8.13
CA ARG A 105 8.60 -18.75 -7.11
C ARG A 105 9.04 -18.09 -5.81
N TYR A 106 8.46 -16.95 -5.45
CA TYR A 106 8.69 -16.22 -4.18
C TYR A 106 10.11 -15.70 -3.94
N THR A 107 11.08 -15.95 -4.79
CA THR A 107 12.50 -15.63 -4.59
C THR A 107 13.01 -14.50 -5.49
N SER A 108 12.33 -14.26 -6.61
CA SER A 108 12.75 -13.25 -7.60
C SER A 108 12.60 -11.83 -7.06
N PHE A 109 13.68 -11.05 -7.10
CA PHE A 109 13.62 -9.62 -6.75
C PHE A 109 12.66 -8.86 -7.68
N ILE A 110 12.73 -9.11 -8.99
CA ILE A 110 11.85 -8.46 -9.98
C ILE A 110 10.40 -8.86 -9.72
N GLY A 111 10.12 -10.14 -9.47
CA GLY A 111 8.78 -10.62 -9.13
C GLY A 111 8.24 -9.96 -7.86
N ASN A 112 9.04 -9.87 -6.80
CA ASN A 112 8.65 -9.20 -5.57
C ASN A 112 8.45 -7.68 -5.75
N THR A 113 9.22 -7.04 -6.65
CA THR A 113 9.05 -5.62 -6.99
C THR A 113 7.74 -5.38 -7.74
N LEU A 114 7.43 -6.20 -8.75
CA LEU A 114 6.14 -6.11 -9.47
C LEU A 114 4.95 -6.43 -8.55
N SER A 115 5.11 -7.42 -7.68
CA SER A 115 4.13 -7.73 -6.64
C SER A 115 3.88 -6.51 -5.75
N PHE A 116 4.93 -5.82 -5.32
CA PHE A 116 4.81 -4.60 -4.51
C PHE A 116 4.11 -3.48 -5.27
N ALA A 117 4.37 -3.33 -6.57
CA ALA A 117 3.71 -2.33 -7.39
C ALA A 117 2.19 -2.57 -7.47
N LEU A 118 1.76 -3.81 -7.72
CA LEU A 118 0.34 -4.17 -7.76
C LEU A 118 -0.34 -3.99 -6.39
N PHE A 119 0.35 -4.39 -5.31
CA PHE A 119 -0.12 -4.17 -3.95
C PHE A 119 -0.32 -2.67 -3.66
N SER A 120 0.64 -1.83 -4.05
CA SER A 120 0.59 -0.38 -3.83
C SER A 120 -0.52 0.30 -4.65
N ILE A 121 -0.75 -0.13 -5.89
CA ILE A 121 -1.85 0.37 -6.73
C ILE A 121 -3.21 0.08 -6.06
N GLY A 122 -3.34 -1.01 -5.30
CA GLY A 122 -4.54 -1.28 -4.52
C GLY A 122 -4.92 -0.14 -3.56
N MET A 123 -3.95 0.66 -3.11
CA MET A 123 -4.18 1.82 -2.24
C MET A 123 -4.84 3.01 -2.94
N ILE A 124 -4.87 3.04 -4.28
CA ILE A 124 -5.62 4.05 -5.06
C ILE A 124 -7.11 4.05 -4.68
N GLY A 125 -7.63 2.94 -4.15
CA GLY A 125 -8.99 2.88 -3.61
C GLY A 125 -9.31 3.93 -2.53
N SER A 126 -8.30 4.50 -1.88
CA SER A 126 -8.52 5.58 -0.91
C SER A 126 -9.01 6.88 -1.58
N PRO A 127 -8.31 7.48 -2.55
CA PRO A 127 -8.79 8.67 -3.25
C PRO A 127 -9.78 8.36 -4.39
N LEU A 128 -9.92 7.11 -4.84
CA LEU A 128 -10.74 6.73 -6.00
C LEU A 128 -12.20 7.22 -5.95
N PRO A 129 -12.88 7.34 -4.77
CA PRO A 129 -14.25 7.85 -4.72
C PRO A 129 -14.46 9.23 -5.36
N ILE A 130 -13.44 10.11 -5.39
CA ILE A 130 -13.59 11.44 -6.02
C ILE A 130 -13.81 11.38 -7.53
N TRP A 131 -13.46 10.26 -8.18
CA TRP A 131 -13.67 10.04 -9.62
C TRP A 131 -14.89 9.18 -9.91
N LEU A 132 -15.15 8.15 -9.07
CA LEU A 132 -16.25 7.22 -9.31
C LEU A 132 -17.59 7.71 -8.74
N PHE A 133 -17.55 8.43 -7.62
CA PHE A 133 -18.74 8.82 -6.85
C PHE A 133 -18.66 10.30 -6.43
N LYS A 134 -18.26 11.15 -7.36
CA LYS A 134 -17.92 12.56 -7.10
C LYS A 134 -18.96 13.26 -6.23
N GLU A 135 -20.22 13.29 -6.65
CA GLU A 135 -21.29 14.05 -5.98
C GLU A 135 -21.53 13.55 -4.55
N SER A 136 -21.67 12.22 -4.37
CA SER A 136 -21.91 11.64 -3.04
C SER A 136 -20.70 11.76 -2.13
N PHE A 137 -19.46 11.69 -2.67
CA PHE A 137 -18.26 11.88 -1.89
C PHE A 137 -18.16 13.31 -1.35
N PHE A 138 -18.34 14.33 -2.21
CA PHE A 138 -18.24 15.73 -1.78
C PHE A 138 -19.40 16.12 -0.84
N ALA A 139 -20.62 15.60 -1.05
CA ALA A 139 -21.70 15.77 -0.10
C ALA A 139 -21.32 15.20 1.28
N HIS A 140 -20.83 13.97 1.32
CA HIS A 140 -20.44 13.30 2.56
C HIS A 140 -19.33 14.06 3.32
N ILE A 141 -18.25 14.49 2.66
CA ILE A 141 -17.16 15.21 3.37
C ILE A 141 -17.60 16.59 3.85
N SER A 142 -18.58 17.21 3.19
CA SER A 142 -19.23 18.44 3.67
C SER A 142 -20.05 18.18 4.93
N GLU A 143 -20.84 17.09 4.97
CA GLU A 143 -21.64 16.69 6.13
C GLU A 143 -20.79 16.37 7.36
N VAL A 144 -19.62 15.77 7.17
CA VAL A 144 -18.68 15.49 8.28
C VAL A 144 -17.83 16.71 8.67
N GLY A 145 -18.11 17.88 8.11
CA GLY A 145 -17.55 19.17 8.56
C GLY A 145 -16.20 19.54 7.95
N MET A 146 -15.83 18.98 6.80
CA MET A 146 -14.65 19.47 6.07
C MET A 146 -14.89 20.89 5.56
N SER A 147 -13.83 21.73 5.64
CA SER A 147 -13.93 23.13 5.21
C SER A 147 -14.20 23.25 3.71
N GLN A 148 -14.93 24.28 3.30
CA GLN A 148 -15.23 24.52 1.89
C GLN A 148 -13.94 24.73 1.06
N ASP A 149 -12.90 25.32 1.65
CA ASP A 149 -11.61 25.49 1.00
C ASP A 149 -10.93 24.16 0.68
N TYR A 150 -11.03 23.18 1.59
CA TYR A 150 -10.53 21.82 1.37
C TYR A 150 -11.30 21.13 0.23
N ILE A 151 -12.63 21.23 0.23
CA ILE A 151 -13.51 20.68 -0.80
C ILE A 151 -13.18 21.28 -2.17
N ASN A 152 -13.12 22.62 -2.27
CA ASN A 152 -12.80 23.33 -3.50
C ASN A 152 -11.41 22.98 -4.03
N ALA A 153 -10.45 22.72 -3.14
CA ALA A 153 -9.11 22.31 -3.51
C ALA A 153 -9.10 20.88 -4.07
N LEU A 154 -9.86 19.93 -3.46
CA LEU A 154 -9.99 18.56 -3.95
C LEU A 154 -10.70 18.48 -5.32
N GLU A 155 -11.71 19.34 -5.55
CA GLU A 155 -12.43 19.35 -6.83
C GLU A 155 -11.51 19.61 -8.03
N LYS A 156 -10.41 20.33 -7.85
CA LYS A 156 -9.41 20.57 -8.90
C LYS A 156 -8.71 19.29 -9.35
N PHE A 157 -8.73 18.23 -8.54
CA PHE A 157 -8.08 16.95 -8.81
C PHE A 157 -9.01 15.90 -9.42
N THR A 158 -10.27 16.22 -9.73
CA THR A 158 -11.26 15.27 -10.26
C THR A 158 -11.10 14.93 -11.74
N SER A 159 -10.09 15.44 -12.41
CA SER A 159 -9.80 15.10 -13.83
C SER A 159 -9.35 13.64 -13.95
N PRO A 160 -9.86 12.86 -14.93
CA PRO A 160 -9.39 11.51 -15.21
C PRO A 160 -7.88 11.41 -15.49
N ALA A 161 -7.29 12.47 -16.06
CA ALA A 161 -5.85 12.52 -16.31
C ALA A 161 -5.05 12.48 -15.00
N ILE A 162 -5.56 13.07 -13.91
CA ILE A 162 -4.91 13.04 -12.59
C ILE A 162 -4.99 11.64 -12.00
N LEU A 163 -6.10 10.92 -12.13
CA LEU A 163 -6.19 9.52 -11.71
C LEU A 163 -5.16 8.64 -12.43
N ILE A 164 -5.06 8.77 -13.76
CA ILE A 164 -4.06 8.03 -14.54
C ILE A 164 -2.65 8.40 -14.09
N GLY A 165 -2.40 9.69 -13.87
CA GLY A 165 -1.12 10.20 -13.36
C GLY A 165 -0.76 9.62 -12.00
N ASP A 166 -1.71 9.53 -11.06
CA ASP A 166 -1.49 8.97 -9.72
C ASP A 166 -1.22 7.46 -9.78
N ILE A 167 -1.92 6.72 -10.65
CA ILE A 167 -1.64 5.28 -10.89
C ILE A 167 -0.20 5.11 -11.40
N ILE A 168 0.21 5.87 -12.40
CA ILE A 168 1.58 5.81 -12.96
C ILE A 168 2.61 6.22 -11.90
N LEU A 169 2.35 7.28 -11.16
CA LEU A 169 3.24 7.77 -10.12
C LEU A 169 3.38 6.73 -9.00
N THR A 170 2.28 6.12 -8.55
CA THR A 170 2.28 5.04 -7.55
C THR A 170 3.12 3.85 -8.03
N PHE A 171 2.96 3.46 -9.30
CA PHE A 171 3.77 2.40 -9.89
C PHE A 171 5.27 2.76 -9.87
N ILE A 172 5.65 3.95 -10.32
CA ILE A 172 7.05 4.41 -10.33
C ILE A 172 7.60 4.48 -8.89
N CYS A 173 6.85 5.07 -7.95
CA CYS A 173 7.24 5.17 -6.55
C CYS A 173 7.46 3.80 -5.91
N SER A 174 6.63 2.80 -6.26
CA SER A 174 6.82 1.44 -5.76
C SER A 174 8.12 0.80 -6.26
N LEU A 175 8.48 1.01 -7.54
CA LEU A 175 9.77 0.54 -8.07
C LEU A 175 10.95 1.19 -7.34
N VAL A 176 10.89 2.50 -7.12
CA VAL A 176 11.91 3.24 -6.38
C VAL A 176 11.99 2.75 -4.93
N GLY A 177 10.85 2.58 -4.24
CA GLY A 177 10.76 2.05 -2.89
C GLY A 177 11.38 0.65 -2.76
N ALA A 178 11.13 -0.24 -3.73
CA ALA A 178 11.74 -1.56 -3.78
C ALA A 178 13.27 -1.50 -4.00
N LEU A 179 13.75 -0.57 -4.83
CA LEU A 179 15.20 -0.36 -5.04
C LEU A 179 15.88 0.20 -3.79
N ILE A 180 15.25 1.13 -3.08
CA ILE A 180 15.72 1.62 -1.78
C ILE A 180 15.81 0.45 -0.80
N ALA A 181 14.75 -0.38 -0.71
CA ALA A 181 14.73 -1.57 0.14
C ALA A 181 15.90 -2.52 -0.19
N LYS A 182 16.16 -2.79 -1.48
CA LYS A 182 17.27 -3.64 -1.92
C LYS A 182 18.63 -3.10 -1.45
N ARG A 183 18.84 -1.78 -1.58
CA ARG A 183 20.07 -1.14 -1.12
C ARG A 183 20.24 -1.23 0.40
N MET A 184 19.17 -0.98 1.15
CA MET A 184 19.16 -1.08 2.61
C MET A 184 19.43 -2.52 3.07
N MET A 185 18.76 -3.51 2.47
CA MET A 185 18.99 -4.92 2.77
C MET A 185 20.44 -5.32 2.56
N ASN A 186 21.05 -4.95 1.44
CA ASN A 186 22.43 -5.31 1.12
C ASN A 186 23.46 -4.60 2.02
N LYS A 187 23.23 -3.32 2.34
CA LYS A 187 24.21 -2.48 3.07
C LYS A 187 24.12 -2.66 4.59
N HIS A 188 22.92 -2.75 5.14
CA HIS A 188 22.69 -2.68 6.58
C HIS A 188 22.21 -4.01 7.15
N PHE A 189 21.21 -4.65 6.56
CA PHE A 189 20.58 -5.82 7.16
C PHE A 189 21.42 -7.09 7.05
N LYS A 190 22.16 -7.27 5.94
CA LYS A 190 23.15 -8.36 5.83
C LYS A 190 24.29 -8.20 6.84
N LYS A 191 24.81 -6.98 7.00
CA LYS A 191 25.89 -6.71 7.97
C LYS A 191 25.44 -6.89 9.42
N ALA A 192 24.18 -6.63 9.71
CA ALA A 192 23.57 -6.80 11.04
C ALA A 192 23.08 -8.25 11.30
N GLY A 193 23.27 -9.19 10.36
CA GLY A 193 22.80 -10.57 10.52
C GLY A 193 21.28 -10.72 10.56
N ILE A 194 20.54 -9.72 10.04
CA ILE A 194 19.07 -9.74 10.04
C ILE A 194 18.51 -10.56 8.87
N ILE A 195 19.27 -10.65 7.77
CA ILE A 195 18.95 -11.43 6.56
C ILE A 195 20.20 -12.11 6.01
#